data_076f62ea22d6b3f73b1c50f6775afa5e
#
_entry.id   076f62ea22d6b3f73b1c50f6775afa5e
#
_cell.length_a   1.000
_cell.length_b   1.000
_cell.length_c   1.000
_cell.angle_alpha   90.00
_cell.angle_beta   90.00
_cell.angle_gamma   90.00
#
_symmetry.space_group_name_H-M   'P 1'
#
loop_
_entity.id
_entity.type
_entity.pdbx_description
1 polymer ?
#
loop_
_entity_poly.entity_id
_entity_poly.type
_entity_poly.pdbx_seq_one_letter_code
_entity_poly.pdbx_strand_id
1 'polypeptide(L)'
;NSREAHKAFRELNYGKIPLTSTELVKALLLQERNTNSSGHYSRGASYRRALEWDSMEHALQNPYLWSMLAESNDGTLSHMELVLDFVADRLNNEMSNVDGNRPVERKESKDFRDDFNYQVINEYLRRNDNNSNTVEDVWKRIQTIFNLVCNWYSNRHWYHLIGLCRILQIGKQRKRRDFVEYIYKLSVDENGTPIDRPQFTDKLEKEVGRLVRLGKDITLEGLRYDEHNEAIIKVLKVLNVQEAINDNAEEKRFAFHLFEIFNVTSLEHIHPQNITSD
;
A
#
# COMPACT_ATOMS: atom_id res chain seq x y z
N ASN A 1 -4.06 -34.46 -4.85
CA ASN A 1 -3.73 -33.49 -5.87
C ASN A 1 -4.18 -32.10 -5.40
N SER A 2 -3.25 -31.11 -5.25
CA SER A 2 -3.56 -29.79 -4.67
C SER A 2 -4.67 -29.04 -5.43
N ARG A 3 -4.75 -29.21 -6.77
CA ARG A 3 -5.81 -28.61 -7.60
C ARG A 3 -7.19 -29.21 -7.33
N GLU A 4 -7.26 -30.50 -7.07
CA GLU A 4 -8.53 -31.19 -6.77
C GLU A 4 -9.03 -30.83 -5.38
N ALA A 5 -8.13 -30.73 -4.38
CA ALA A 5 -8.47 -30.24 -3.05
C ALA A 5 -9.00 -28.81 -3.07
N HIS A 6 -8.39 -27.93 -3.88
CA HIS A 6 -8.83 -26.55 -4.06
C HIS A 6 -10.17 -26.46 -4.78
N LYS A 7 -10.42 -27.33 -5.78
CA LYS A 7 -11.69 -27.43 -6.47
C LYS A 7 -12.78 -27.94 -5.54
N ALA A 8 -12.52 -29.02 -4.80
CA ALA A 8 -13.46 -29.59 -3.83
C ALA A 8 -13.79 -28.59 -2.70
N PHE A 9 -12.81 -27.81 -2.23
CA PHE A 9 -13.03 -26.76 -1.23
C PHE A 9 -13.91 -25.62 -1.77
N ARG A 10 -13.75 -25.23 -3.04
CA ARG A 10 -14.63 -24.28 -3.72
C ARG A 10 -16.05 -24.81 -3.90
N GLU A 11 -16.19 -26.08 -4.27
CA GLU A 11 -17.51 -26.74 -4.49
C GLU A 11 -18.27 -26.92 -3.17
N LEU A 12 -17.59 -27.26 -2.07
CA LEU A 12 -18.16 -27.32 -0.73
C LEU A 12 -18.62 -25.97 -0.18
N ASN A 13 -18.05 -24.89 -0.66
CA ASN A 13 -18.42 -23.52 -0.31
C ASN A 13 -19.37 -22.86 -1.32
N TYR A 14 -19.87 -23.60 -2.30
CA TYR A 14 -20.86 -23.10 -3.25
C TYR A 14 -22.13 -22.67 -2.51
N GLY A 15 -22.46 -21.39 -2.57
CA GLY A 15 -23.58 -20.79 -1.82
C GLY A 15 -23.20 -20.12 -0.49
N LYS A 16 -21.91 -20.23 -0.03
CA LYS A 16 -21.35 -19.41 1.05
C LYS A 16 -20.54 -18.27 0.48
N ILE A 17 -20.30 -17.22 1.28
CA ILE A 17 -19.39 -16.14 0.91
C ILE A 17 -17.99 -16.76 0.72
N PRO A 18 -17.42 -16.77 -0.50
CA PRO A 18 -16.12 -17.38 -0.72
C PRO A 18 -15.04 -16.58 0.02
N LEU A 19 -14.03 -17.29 0.57
CA LEU A 19 -12.90 -16.70 1.25
C LEU A 19 -12.14 -15.75 0.32
N THR A 20 -11.67 -14.65 0.87
CA THR A 20 -10.78 -13.70 0.18
C THR A 20 -9.38 -14.30 -0.01
N SER A 21 -8.59 -13.75 -0.93
CA SER A 21 -7.17 -14.13 -1.08
C SER A 21 -6.40 -13.99 0.22
N THR A 22 -6.67 -12.93 0.98
CA THR A 22 -6.09 -12.67 2.31
C THR A 22 -6.41 -13.78 3.32
N GLU A 23 -7.67 -14.21 3.39
CA GLU A 23 -8.09 -15.29 4.29
C GLU A 23 -7.49 -16.64 3.88
N LEU A 24 -7.35 -16.88 2.57
CA LEU A 24 -6.68 -18.09 2.06
C LEU A 24 -5.19 -18.10 2.41
N VAL A 25 -4.50 -16.96 2.28
CA VAL A 25 -3.09 -16.82 2.69
C VAL A 25 -2.94 -17.00 4.20
N LYS A 26 -3.81 -16.37 5.01
CA LYS A 26 -3.83 -16.56 6.47
C LYS A 26 -3.95 -18.04 6.82
N ALA A 27 -4.93 -18.73 6.26
CA ALA A 27 -5.12 -20.15 6.49
C ALA A 27 -3.91 -20.99 6.06
N LEU A 28 -3.29 -20.67 4.92
CA LEU A 28 -2.11 -21.35 4.40
C LEU A 28 -0.90 -21.23 5.35
N LEU A 29 -0.63 -20.01 5.85
CA LEU A 29 0.51 -19.74 6.73
C LEU A 29 0.32 -20.25 8.18
N LEU A 30 -0.94 -20.43 8.59
CA LEU A 30 -1.28 -20.94 9.93
C LEU A 30 -1.45 -22.47 9.97
N GLN A 31 -1.40 -23.18 8.83
CA GLN A 31 -1.49 -24.65 8.83
C GLN A 31 -0.32 -25.28 9.60
N GLU A 32 -0.64 -26.22 10.48
CA GLU A 32 0.37 -26.93 11.29
C GLU A 32 1.43 -27.67 10.45
N ARG A 33 1.07 -28.16 9.26
CA ARG A 33 2.00 -28.78 8.31
C ARG A 33 3.16 -27.87 7.90
N ASN A 34 2.90 -26.58 7.88
CA ASN A 34 3.85 -25.56 7.45
C ASN A 34 4.70 -25.04 8.62
N THR A 35 4.53 -25.61 9.81
CA THR A 35 5.27 -25.27 11.03
C THR A 35 6.17 -26.45 11.40
N ASN A 36 7.28 -26.59 10.79
CA ASN A 36 8.40 -27.52 11.05
C ASN A 36 8.26 -28.72 12.02
N SER A 37 8.81 -29.74 11.55
CA SER A 37 9.11 -31.13 11.89
C SER A 37 9.45 -31.52 13.34
N SER A 38 9.44 -30.67 14.32
CA SER A 38 9.63 -31.01 15.73
C SER A 38 8.36 -30.71 16.51
N GLY A 39 7.48 -31.68 16.57
CA GLY A 39 6.07 -31.62 16.99
C GLY A 39 5.65 -30.86 18.26
N HIS A 40 6.56 -30.29 19.03
CA HIS A 40 6.26 -29.49 20.22
C HIS A 40 6.33 -27.97 19.99
N TYR A 41 7.07 -27.49 18.99
CA TYR A 41 7.20 -26.06 18.69
C TYR A 41 6.14 -25.54 17.71
N SER A 42 5.44 -26.42 17.03
CA SER A 42 4.52 -26.12 15.93
C SER A 42 3.29 -25.31 16.37
N ARG A 43 2.60 -25.76 17.43
CA ARG A 43 1.39 -25.08 17.93
C ARG A 43 1.65 -23.66 18.44
N GLY A 44 2.77 -23.46 19.13
CA GLY A 44 3.16 -22.14 19.62
C GLY A 44 3.47 -21.13 18.50
N ALA A 45 4.11 -21.59 17.42
CA ALA A 45 4.44 -20.76 16.28
C ALA A 45 3.19 -20.33 15.49
N SER A 46 2.26 -21.27 15.23
CA SER A 46 1.01 -20.98 14.56
C SER A 46 0.14 -20.00 15.36
N TYR A 47 0.01 -20.22 16.67
CA TYR A 47 -0.72 -19.32 17.56
C TYR A 47 -0.11 -17.91 17.60
N ARG A 48 1.22 -17.80 17.72
CA ARG A 48 1.91 -16.51 17.68
C ARG A 48 1.66 -15.78 16.35
N ARG A 49 1.79 -16.46 15.21
CA ARG A 49 1.49 -15.87 13.89
C ARG A 49 0.05 -15.40 13.79
N ALA A 50 -0.92 -16.14 14.35
CA ALA A 50 -2.31 -15.72 14.37
C ALA A 50 -2.50 -14.41 15.13
N LEU A 51 -1.92 -14.29 16.34
CA LEU A 51 -1.98 -13.06 17.12
C LEU A 51 -1.28 -11.87 16.42
N GLU A 52 -0.10 -12.13 15.85
CA GLU A 52 0.63 -11.11 15.09
C GLU A 52 -0.15 -10.66 13.85
N TRP A 53 -0.80 -11.59 13.13
CA TRP A 53 -1.66 -11.27 12.00
C TRP A 53 -2.81 -10.36 12.40
N ASP A 54 -3.55 -10.73 13.44
CA ASP A 54 -4.68 -9.94 13.93
C ASP A 54 -4.24 -8.55 14.37
N SER A 55 -3.05 -8.43 14.99
CA SER A 55 -2.45 -7.15 15.35
C SER A 55 -2.10 -6.29 14.12
N MET A 56 -1.51 -6.91 13.09
CA MET A 56 -1.19 -6.22 11.83
C MET A 56 -2.46 -5.75 11.12
N GLU A 57 -3.46 -6.62 11.02
CA GLU A 57 -4.75 -6.31 10.40
C GLU A 57 -5.45 -5.15 11.11
N HIS A 58 -5.45 -5.17 12.45
CA HIS A 58 -6.00 -4.07 13.27
C HIS A 58 -5.24 -2.75 13.06
N ALA A 59 -3.91 -2.78 13.05
CA ALA A 59 -3.11 -1.58 12.83
C ALA A 59 -3.34 -0.94 11.45
N LEU A 60 -3.53 -1.75 10.42
CA LEU A 60 -3.81 -1.28 9.06
C LEU A 60 -5.23 -0.69 8.90
N GLN A 61 -6.15 -0.93 9.85
CA GLN A 61 -7.48 -0.31 9.87
C GLN A 61 -7.42 1.17 10.32
N ASN A 62 -6.27 1.67 10.79
CA ASN A 62 -6.13 3.07 11.14
C ASN A 62 -6.35 3.96 9.90
N PRO A 63 -7.38 4.84 9.89
CA PRO A 63 -7.73 5.62 8.71
C PRO A 63 -6.62 6.61 8.30
N TYR A 64 -5.83 7.10 9.24
CA TYR A 64 -4.68 7.95 8.92
C TYR A 64 -3.57 7.16 8.22
N LEU A 65 -3.21 5.97 8.73
CA LEU A 65 -2.22 5.11 8.10
C LEU A 65 -2.68 4.72 6.69
N TRP A 66 -3.93 4.28 6.57
CA TRP A 66 -4.48 3.85 5.29
C TRP A 66 -4.49 4.97 4.26
N SER A 67 -5.03 6.14 4.63
CA SER A 67 -5.15 7.28 3.72
C SER A 67 -3.83 7.90 3.29
N MET A 68 -2.73 7.61 3.97
CA MET A 68 -1.39 7.96 3.48
C MET A 68 -1.02 7.19 2.20
N LEU A 69 -1.52 5.96 2.04
CA LEU A 69 -1.10 5.01 1.00
C LEU A 69 -2.16 4.72 -0.06
N ALA A 70 -3.44 4.81 0.29
CA ALA A 70 -4.55 4.43 -0.56
C ALA A 70 -5.73 5.40 -0.42
N GLU A 71 -6.63 5.39 -1.39
CA GLU A 71 -7.91 6.07 -1.30
C GLU A 71 -8.85 5.31 -0.37
N SER A 72 -9.75 6.04 0.31
CA SER A 72 -10.68 5.44 1.29
C SER A 72 -11.63 4.41 0.66
N ASN A 73 -11.93 4.55 -0.63
CA ASN A 73 -12.85 3.71 -1.39
C ASN A 73 -12.16 2.92 -2.50
N ASP A 74 -10.94 2.41 -2.27
CA ASP A 74 -10.18 1.67 -3.29
C ASP A 74 -10.72 0.26 -3.60
N GLY A 75 -11.85 -0.13 -2.99
CA GLY A 75 -12.52 -1.43 -3.22
C GLY A 75 -11.87 -2.60 -2.49
N THR A 76 -10.91 -2.35 -1.61
CA THR A 76 -10.20 -3.38 -0.85
C THR A 76 -11.10 -4.05 0.17
N LEU A 77 -11.12 -5.38 0.18
CA LEU A 77 -11.84 -6.19 1.16
C LEU A 77 -11.05 -6.35 2.47
N SER A 78 -9.73 -6.33 2.41
CA SER A 78 -8.85 -6.42 3.56
C SER A 78 -7.61 -5.55 3.37
N HIS A 79 -7.31 -4.71 4.35
CA HIS A 79 -6.13 -3.84 4.32
C HIS A 79 -4.79 -4.63 4.30
N MET A 80 -4.80 -5.89 4.72
CA MET A 80 -3.65 -6.80 4.60
C MET A 80 -3.25 -7.07 3.15
N GLU A 81 -4.14 -6.91 2.17
CA GLU A 81 -3.81 -7.02 0.75
C GLU A 81 -2.65 -6.11 0.33
N LEU A 82 -2.52 -4.93 0.95
CA LEU A 82 -1.41 -4.02 0.70
C LEU A 82 -0.04 -4.68 0.94
N VAL A 83 0.09 -5.40 2.05
CA VAL A 83 1.33 -6.11 2.43
C VAL A 83 1.51 -7.36 1.58
N LEU A 84 0.44 -8.11 1.37
CA LEU A 84 0.47 -9.36 0.61
C LEU A 84 0.76 -9.15 -0.88
N ASP A 85 0.18 -8.11 -1.50
CA ASP A 85 0.46 -7.73 -2.88
C ASP A 85 1.96 -7.49 -3.08
N PHE A 86 2.55 -6.74 -2.16
CA PHE A 86 3.96 -6.40 -2.23
C PHE A 86 4.88 -7.63 -2.07
N VAL A 87 4.56 -8.52 -1.11
CA VAL A 87 5.32 -9.76 -0.89
C VAL A 87 5.15 -10.72 -2.06
N ALA A 88 3.91 -10.91 -2.55
CA ALA A 88 3.62 -11.81 -3.65
C ALA A 88 4.30 -11.37 -4.95
N ASP A 89 4.29 -10.08 -5.30
CA ASP A 89 4.97 -9.57 -6.50
C ASP A 89 6.49 -9.88 -6.45
N ARG A 90 7.12 -9.76 -5.28
CA ARG A 90 8.55 -10.10 -5.12
C ARG A 90 8.82 -11.59 -5.22
N LEU A 91 8.04 -12.41 -4.55
CA LEU A 91 8.17 -13.87 -4.64
C LEU A 91 7.97 -14.36 -6.08
N ASN A 92 7.00 -13.77 -6.79
CA ASN A 92 6.72 -14.12 -8.18
C ASN A 92 7.89 -13.76 -9.10
N ASN A 93 8.50 -12.60 -8.91
CA ASN A 93 9.69 -12.18 -9.65
C ASN A 93 10.90 -13.07 -9.33
N GLU A 94 11.12 -13.42 -8.06
CA GLU A 94 12.20 -14.34 -7.65
C GLU A 94 12.03 -15.71 -8.32
N MET A 95 10.84 -16.30 -8.27
CA MET A 95 10.58 -17.60 -8.90
C MET A 95 10.76 -17.57 -10.42
N SER A 96 10.43 -16.46 -11.07
CA SER A 96 10.56 -16.30 -12.51
C SER A 96 12.02 -16.18 -12.95
N ASN A 97 12.85 -15.54 -12.14
CA ASN A 97 14.27 -15.32 -12.44
C ASN A 97 15.12 -16.60 -12.25
N VAL A 98 14.75 -17.47 -11.31
CA VAL A 98 15.54 -18.67 -10.98
C VAL A 98 15.26 -19.83 -11.94
N ASP A 99 13.98 -20.06 -12.28
CA ASP A 99 13.58 -21.31 -12.96
C ASP A 99 13.29 -21.15 -14.46
N GLY A 100 13.30 -19.91 -14.99
CA GLY A 100 12.83 -19.64 -16.36
C GLY A 100 11.33 -20.00 -16.58
N ASN A 101 10.62 -20.30 -15.50
CA ASN A 101 9.21 -20.62 -15.51
C ASN A 101 8.37 -19.35 -15.68
N ARG A 102 7.21 -19.50 -16.34
CA ARG A 102 6.29 -18.37 -16.48
C ARG A 102 5.84 -17.88 -15.11
N PRO A 103 5.87 -16.56 -14.87
CA PRO A 103 5.32 -15.98 -13.66
C PRO A 103 3.83 -16.32 -13.53
N VAL A 104 3.33 -16.33 -12.32
CA VAL A 104 1.87 -16.38 -12.08
C VAL A 104 1.30 -15.07 -12.62
N GLU A 105 0.35 -15.17 -13.55
CA GLU A 105 -0.28 -13.99 -14.15
C GLU A 105 -1.40 -13.49 -13.24
N ARG A 106 -1.42 -12.18 -12.96
CA ARG A 106 -2.51 -11.52 -12.27
C ARG A 106 -3.70 -11.38 -13.25
N LYS A 107 -4.80 -12.03 -12.97
CA LYS A 107 -6.00 -11.94 -13.79
C LYS A 107 -6.82 -10.70 -13.38
N GLU A 108 -6.85 -9.71 -14.23
CA GLU A 108 -7.77 -8.59 -14.10
C GLU A 108 -9.16 -9.01 -14.63
N SER A 109 -10.02 -9.53 -13.76
CA SER A 109 -11.40 -9.83 -14.11
C SER A 109 -12.34 -9.13 -13.14
N LYS A 110 -13.35 -8.44 -13.69
CA LYS A 110 -14.40 -7.78 -12.89
C LYS A 110 -15.28 -8.77 -12.12
N ASP A 111 -15.32 -10.03 -12.55
CA ASP A 111 -16.22 -11.06 -12.02
C ASP A 111 -15.51 -12.11 -11.15
N PHE A 112 -14.17 -12.07 -11.05
CA PHE A 112 -13.41 -13.02 -10.26
C PHE A 112 -12.60 -12.29 -9.19
N ARG A 113 -12.66 -12.79 -7.96
CA ARG A 113 -11.77 -12.38 -6.88
C ARG A 113 -10.33 -12.70 -7.28
N ASP A 114 -9.46 -11.71 -7.10
CA ASP A 114 -8.04 -11.87 -7.37
C ASP A 114 -7.42 -12.82 -6.32
N ASP A 115 -7.17 -14.07 -6.72
CA ASP A 115 -6.50 -15.07 -5.89
C ASP A 115 -4.96 -15.03 -6.05
N PHE A 116 -4.43 -14.00 -6.69
CA PHE A 116 -3.01 -13.91 -7.07
C PHE A 116 -2.07 -14.11 -5.89
N ASN A 117 -2.31 -13.40 -4.79
CA ASN A 117 -1.45 -13.49 -3.60
C ASN A 117 -1.40 -14.91 -3.05
N TYR A 118 -2.57 -15.58 -2.98
CA TYR A 118 -2.64 -16.98 -2.56
C TYR A 118 -1.91 -17.89 -3.54
N GLN A 119 -2.11 -17.73 -4.85
CA GLN A 119 -1.49 -18.59 -5.86
C GLN A 119 0.02 -18.48 -5.83
N VAL A 120 0.57 -17.26 -5.74
CA VAL A 120 2.02 -17.02 -5.67
C VAL A 120 2.62 -17.60 -4.41
N ILE A 121 2.07 -17.28 -3.24
CA ILE A 121 2.61 -17.74 -1.96
C ILE A 121 2.52 -19.26 -1.86
N ASN A 122 1.41 -19.88 -2.26
CA ASN A 122 1.26 -21.32 -2.26
C ASN A 122 2.26 -22.00 -3.21
N GLU A 123 2.48 -21.44 -4.41
CA GLU A 123 3.47 -21.97 -5.36
C GLU A 123 4.90 -21.83 -4.83
N TYR A 124 5.23 -20.71 -4.19
CA TYR A 124 6.53 -20.50 -3.56
C TYR A 124 6.79 -21.53 -2.46
N LEU A 125 5.80 -21.77 -1.58
CA LEU A 125 5.89 -22.78 -0.51
C LEU A 125 6.05 -24.19 -1.10
N ARG A 126 5.30 -24.52 -2.16
CA ARG A 126 5.36 -25.81 -2.83
C ARG A 126 6.73 -26.09 -3.46
N ARG A 127 7.32 -25.09 -4.14
CA ARG A 127 8.65 -25.23 -4.77
C ARG A 127 9.78 -25.41 -3.73
N ASN A 128 9.60 -24.86 -2.56
CA ASN A 128 10.57 -24.85 -1.49
C ASN A 128 10.19 -25.82 -0.34
N ASP A 129 9.31 -26.80 -0.59
CA ASP A 129 8.76 -27.72 0.44
C ASP A 129 9.84 -28.53 1.17
N ASN A 130 11.00 -28.75 0.55
CA ASN A 130 12.15 -29.40 1.17
C ASN A 130 12.90 -28.52 2.20
N ASN A 131 12.57 -27.22 2.27
CA ASN A 131 13.18 -26.30 3.22
C ASN A 131 12.21 -26.01 4.37
N SER A 132 12.52 -26.53 5.55
CA SER A 132 11.72 -26.38 6.75
C SER A 132 11.45 -24.92 7.19
N ASN A 133 12.20 -23.96 6.64
CA ASN A 133 12.12 -22.54 7.01
C ASN A 133 11.32 -21.68 6.02
N THR A 134 10.76 -22.27 4.97
CA THR A 134 10.12 -21.50 3.89
C THR A 134 8.92 -20.67 4.38
N VAL A 135 8.08 -21.22 5.24
CA VAL A 135 6.96 -20.48 5.83
C VAL A 135 7.45 -19.33 6.70
N GLU A 136 8.51 -19.55 7.46
CA GLU A 136 9.12 -18.51 8.30
C GLU A 136 9.76 -17.41 7.45
N ASP A 137 10.33 -17.73 6.28
CA ASP A 137 10.84 -16.74 5.34
C ASP A 137 9.71 -15.85 4.81
N VAL A 138 8.62 -16.45 4.33
CA VAL A 138 7.43 -15.68 3.87
C VAL A 138 6.88 -14.82 5.01
N TRP A 139 6.78 -15.37 6.23
CA TRP A 139 6.31 -14.63 7.39
C TRP A 139 7.17 -13.42 7.71
N LYS A 140 8.49 -13.57 7.73
CA LYS A 140 9.44 -12.47 7.93
C LYS A 140 9.31 -11.39 6.87
N ARG A 141 9.09 -11.76 5.61
CA ARG A 141 8.86 -10.79 4.53
C ARG A 141 7.58 -9.98 4.78
N ILE A 142 6.48 -10.63 5.19
CA ILE A 142 5.24 -9.96 5.57
C ILE A 142 5.49 -8.98 6.72
N GLN A 143 6.16 -9.43 7.80
CA GLN A 143 6.49 -8.57 8.94
C GLN A 143 7.39 -7.39 8.53
N THR A 144 8.36 -7.62 7.66
CA THR A 144 9.29 -6.57 7.19
C THR A 144 8.53 -5.47 6.45
N ILE A 145 7.63 -5.81 5.55
CA ILE A 145 6.84 -4.83 4.79
C ILE A 145 5.84 -4.11 5.70
N PHE A 146 5.16 -4.84 6.57
CA PHE A 146 4.28 -4.23 7.56
C PHE A 146 5.02 -3.21 8.44
N ASN A 147 6.18 -3.59 8.99
CA ASN A 147 7.00 -2.71 9.83
C ASN A 147 7.50 -1.48 9.06
N LEU A 148 7.84 -1.65 7.78
CA LEU A 148 8.22 -0.53 6.91
C LEU A 148 7.08 0.48 6.78
N VAL A 149 5.87 0.03 6.50
CA VAL A 149 4.66 0.87 6.41
C VAL A 149 4.38 1.57 7.74
N CYS A 150 4.49 0.84 8.85
CA CYS A 150 4.34 1.41 10.20
C CYS A 150 5.42 2.48 10.51
N ASN A 151 6.65 2.27 10.07
CA ASN A 151 7.72 3.28 10.22
C ASN A 151 7.44 4.55 9.41
N TRP A 152 6.92 4.42 8.19
CA TRP A 152 6.50 5.59 7.40
C TRP A 152 5.41 6.38 8.10
N TYR A 153 4.42 5.67 8.65
CA TYR A 153 3.33 6.28 9.41
C TYR A 153 3.80 6.92 10.73
N SER A 154 4.68 6.23 11.49
CA SER A 154 5.15 6.69 12.79
C SER A 154 5.99 7.97 12.70
N ASN A 155 6.75 8.13 11.63
CA ASN A 155 7.46 9.37 11.37
C ASN A 155 6.48 10.40 10.78
N ARG A 156 6.10 11.39 11.61
CA ARG A 156 5.13 12.43 11.25
C ARG A 156 5.51 13.17 9.96
N HIS A 157 6.77 13.48 9.76
CA HIS A 157 7.24 14.19 8.58
C HIS A 157 7.09 13.32 7.31
N TRP A 158 7.51 12.05 7.37
CA TRP A 158 7.33 11.11 6.27
C TRP A 158 5.86 10.85 5.95
N TYR A 159 5.01 10.73 7.00
CA TYR A 159 3.57 10.60 6.82
C TYR A 159 3.01 11.70 5.92
N HIS A 160 3.36 12.96 6.21
CA HIS A 160 2.88 14.09 5.43
C HIS A 160 3.46 14.12 4.01
N LEU A 161 4.76 13.87 3.85
CA LEU A 161 5.40 13.85 2.53
C LEU A 161 4.87 12.72 1.64
N ILE A 162 4.69 11.52 2.19
CA ILE A 162 4.12 10.38 1.44
C ILE A 162 2.67 10.67 1.06
N GLY A 163 1.86 11.14 1.99
CA GLY A 163 0.48 11.54 1.70
C GLY A 163 0.40 12.64 0.64
N LEU A 164 1.31 13.64 0.68
CA LEU A 164 1.44 14.65 -0.38
C LEU A 164 1.79 14.00 -1.73
N CYS A 165 2.76 13.10 -1.78
CA CYS A 165 3.10 12.38 -3.02
C CYS A 165 1.86 11.67 -3.59
N ARG A 166 1.00 11.11 -2.75
CA ARG A 166 -0.24 10.45 -3.18
C ARG A 166 -1.25 11.44 -3.76
N ILE A 167 -1.62 12.48 -3.00
CA ILE A 167 -2.67 13.41 -3.42
C ILE A 167 -2.27 14.36 -4.55
N LEU A 168 -0.96 14.53 -4.80
CA LEU A 168 -0.44 15.37 -5.89
C LEU A 168 -0.38 14.64 -7.24
N GLN A 169 -0.51 13.32 -7.27
CA GLN A 169 -0.55 12.53 -8.51
C GLN A 169 -1.94 12.62 -9.18
N ILE A 170 -2.41 13.83 -9.44
CA ILE A 170 -3.71 14.09 -10.09
C ILE A 170 -3.73 13.43 -11.48
N GLY A 171 -4.82 12.73 -11.80
CA GLY A 171 -5.06 12.12 -13.12
C GLY A 171 -4.24 10.84 -13.40
N LYS A 172 -3.34 10.45 -12.52
CA LYS A 172 -2.63 9.16 -12.55
C LYS A 172 -3.11 8.33 -11.38
N GLN A 173 -4.30 7.76 -11.48
CA GLN A 173 -4.75 6.74 -10.51
C GLN A 173 -3.77 5.58 -10.56
N ARG A 174 -2.72 5.66 -9.76
CA ARG A 174 -1.89 4.49 -9.50
C ARG A 174 -2.68 3.57 -8.59
N LYS A 175 -2.79 2.31 -8.97
CA LYS A 175 -3.29 1.30 -8.06
C LYS A 175 -2.48 1.40 -6.76
N ARG A 176 -3.12 1.21 -5.61
CA ARG A 176 -2.48 1.22 -4.26
C ARG A 176 -1.12 0.51 -4.26
N ARG A 177 -1.07 -0.70 -4.82
CA ARG A 177 0.15 -1.51 -4.96
C ARG A 177 1.28 -0.73 -5.63
N ASP A 178 1.00 -0.10 -6.76
CA ASP A 178 2.00 0.62 -7.55
C ASP A 178 2.50 1.86 -6.80
N PHE A 179 1.66 2.47 -5.97
CA PHE A 179 2.07 3.59 -5.12
C PHE A 179 2.98 3.13 -3.97
N VAL A 180 2.65 2.04 -3.28
CA VAL A 180 3.50 1.47 -2.23
C VAL A 180 4.87 1.06 -2.78
N GLU A 181 4.89 0.39 -3.94
CA GLU A 181 6.14 0.04 -4.63
C GLU A 181 6.95 1.29 -5.02
N TYR A 182 6.30 2.34 -5.45
CA TYR A 182 6.94 3.61 -5.77
C TYR A 182 7.61 4.25 -4.54
N ILE A 183 6.92 4.33 -3.41
CA ILE A 183 7.49 4.86 -2.16
C ILE A 183 8.61 3.96 -1.66
N TYR A 184 8.45 2.63 -1.76
CA TYR A 184 9.52 1.69 -1.43
C TYR A 184 10.79 1.96 -2.24
N LYS A 185 10.69 2.15 -3.56
CA LYS A 185 11.84 2.47 -4.41
C LYS A 185 12.57 3.75 -4.00
N LEU A 186 11.86 4.72 -3.42
CA LEU A 186 12.49 5.90 -2.85
C LEU A 186 13.25 5.59 -1.55
N SER A 187 12.83 4.57 -0.79
CA SER A 187 13.40 4.19 0.51
C SER A 187 14.61 3.28 0.44
N VAL A 188 15.01 2.85 -0.76
CA VAL A 188 16.16 1.98 -0.99
C VAL A 188 17.15 2.59 -1.98
N ASP A 189 18.37 2.04 -1.98
CA ASP A 189 19.39 2.32 -3.00
C ASP A 189 19.20 1.46 -4.26
N GLU A 190 20.13 1.56 -5.21
CA GLU A 190 20.12 0.79 -6.48
C GLU A 190 20.25 -0.73 -6.27
N ASN A 191 20.78 -1.15 -5.12
CA ASN A 191 20.95 -2.56 -4.76
C ASN A 191 19.75 -3.09 -3.93
N GLY A 192 18.73 -2.25 -3.67
CA GLY A 192 17.60 -2.59 -2.83
C GLY A 192 17.87 -2.53 -1.33
N THR A 193 19.00 -1.93 -0.91
CA THR A 193 19.37 -1.73 0.49
C THR A 193 18.65 -0.51 1.05
N PRO A 194 18.03 -0.59 2.25
CA PRO A 194 17.42 0.57 2.89
C PRO A 194 18.43 1.72 3.08
N ILE A 195 18.05 2.91 2.65
CA ILE A 195 18.85 4.13 2.85
C ILE A 195 18.57 4.72 4.24
N ASP A 196 19.45 5.63 4.69
CA ASP A 196 19.28 6.29 5.98
C ASP A 196 18.11 7.29 5.99
N ARG A 197 17.74 7.74 7.20
CA ARG A 197 16.60 8.65 7.39
C ARG A 197 16.78 10.00 6.66
N PRO A 198 17.92 10.69 6.74
CA PRO A 198 18.14 11.93 6.02
C PRO A 198 18.01 11.78 4.51
N GLN A 199 18.60 10.72 3.92
CA GLN A 199 18.54 10.45 2.50
C GLN A 199 17.10 10.16 2.03
N PHE A 200 16.33 9.40 2.80
CA PHE A 200 14.94 9.13 2.45
C PHE A 200 14.08 10.39 2.54
N THR A 201 14.29 11.22 3.56
CA THR A 201 13.61 12.51 3.69
C THR A 201 13.91 13.42 2.49
N ASP A 202 15.18 13.56 2.12
CA ASP A 202 15.60 14.36 0.96
C ASP A 202 14.97 13.85 -0.35
N LYS A 203 14.92 12.53 -0.56
CA LYS A 203 14.24 11.93 -1.72
C LYS A 203 12.74 12.24 -1.74
N LEU A 204 12.05 12.16 -0.61
CA LEU A 204 10.62 12.48 -0.52
C LEU A 204 10.36 13.97 -0.78
N GLU A 205 11.18 14.88 -0.22
CA GLU A 205 11.06 16.32 -0.43
C GLU A 205 11.30 16.71 -1.88
N LYS A 206 12.33 16.14 -2.50
CA LYS A 206 12.60 16.31 -3.94
C LYS A 206 11.45 15.81 -4.80
N GLU A 207 10.85 14.70 -4.41
CA GLU A 207 9.73 14.13 -5.15
C GLU A 207 8.46 14.99 -5.02
N VAL A 208 8.14 15.49 -3.82
CA VAL A 208 7.07 16.48 -3.64
C VAL A 208 7.32 17.71 -4.51
N GLY A 209 8.55 18.26 -4.47
CA GLY A 209 8.95 19.40 -5.29
C GLY A 209 8.78 19.14 -6.80
N ARG A 210 9.08 17.92 -7.26
CA ARG A 210 8.85 17.48 -8.65
C ARG A 210 7.35 17.44 -9.02
N LEU A 211 6.53 16.94 -8.12
CA LEU A 211 5.07 16.78 -8.33
C LEU A 211 4.35 18.14 -8.33
N VAL A 212 4.82 19.08 -7.53
CA VAL A 212 4.25 20.44 -7.41
C VAL A 212 4.74 21.36 -8.52
N ARG A 213 5.81 20.99 -9.24
CA ARG A 213 6.40 21.86 -10.26
C ARG A 213 5.33 22.43 -11.19
N LEU A 214 5.23 23.75 -11.19
CA LEU A 214 4.45 24.50 -12.12
C LEU A 214 5.08 24.43 -13.52
N GLY A 215 4.30 24.70 -14.59
CA GLY A 215 4.83 24.76 -15.95
C GLY A 215 6.01 25.73 -16.07
N LYS A 216 6.83 25.63 -17.15
CA LYS A 216 8.09 26.37 -17.30
C LYS A 216 7.96 27.90 -17.12
N ASP A 217 6.80 28.45 -17.45
CA ASP A 217 6.55 29.89 -17.48
C ASP A 217 5.51 30.34 -16.43
N ILE A 218 5.15 29.46 -15.48
CA ILE A 218 4.12 29.73 -14.47
C ILE A 218 4.83 30.03 -13.14
N THR A 219 4.65 31.23 -12.60
CA THR A 219 5.04 31.64 -11.25
C THR A 219 3.83 31.62 -10.33
N LEU A 220 4.07 31.63 -9.01
CA LEU A 220 2.96 31.68 -8.03
C LEU A 220 2.11 32.94 -8.19
N GLU A 221 2.76 34.09 -8.47
CA GLU A 221 2.10 35.38 -8.68
C GLU A 221 1.32 35.42 -10.01
N GLY A 222 1.72 34.59 -10.97
CA GLY A 222 1.08 34.47 -12.29
C GLY A 222 -0.07 33.48 -12.34
N LEU A 223 -0.41 32.82 -11.23
CA LEU A 223 -1.52 31.85 -11.22
C LEU A 223 -2.87 32.55 -11.40
N ARG A 224 -3.67 32.05 -12.35
CA ARG A 224 -5.02 32.50 -12.66
C ARG A 224 -6.00 31.36 -12.61
N TYR A 225 -7.15 31.57 -12.02
CA TYR A 225 -8.19 30.55 -11.82
C TYR A 225 -8.77 29.99 -13.12
N ASP A 226 -8.86 30.80 -14.14
CA ASP A 226 -9.40 30.44 -15.45
C ASP A 226 -8.42 29.63 -16.32
N GLU A 227 -7.11 29.77 -16.08
CA GLU A 227 -6.07 29.18 -16.93
C GLU A 227 -5.28 28.07 -16.20
N HIS A 228 -5.16 28.11 -14.86
CA HIS A 228 -4.19 27.35 -14.10
C HIS A 228 -4.82 26.50 -12.97
N ASN A 229 -6.07 26.04 -13.12
CA ASN A 229 -6.80 25.32 -12.08
C ASN A 229 -6.03 24.14 -11.48
N GLU A 230 -5.41 23.30 -12.32
CA GLU A 230 -4.62 22.15 -11.82
C GLU A 230 -3.41 22.59 -10.96
N ALA A 231 -2.71 23.63 -11.40
CA ALA A 231 -1.58 24.17 -10.67
C ALA A 231 -2.02 24.77 -9.33
N ILE A 232 -3.12 25.52 -9.31
CA ILE A 232 -3.69 26.10 -8.09
C ILE A 232 -4.11 25.03 -7.11
N ILE A 233 -4.79 23.96 -7.57
CA ILE A 233 -5.19 22.83 -6.73
C ILE A 233 -3.95 22.16 -6.11
N LYS A 234 -2.86 21.96 -6.85
CA LYS A 234 -1.62 21.40 -6.31
C LYS A 234 -1.03 22.29 -5.21
N VAL A 235 -0.96 23.60 -5.46
CA VAL A 235 -0.44 24.56 -4.47
C VAL A 235 -1.30 24.56 -3.21
N LEU A 236 -2.63 24.61 -3.34
CA LEU A 236 -3.55 24.57 -2.21
C LEU A 236 -3.40 23.28 -1.39
N LYS A 237 -3.22 22.12 -2.05
CA LYS A 237 -2.96 20.85 -1.36
C LYS A 237 -1.69 20.91 -0.51
N VAL A 238 -0.62 21.46 -1.07
CA VAL A 238 0.65 21.62 -0.33
C VAL A 238 0.48 22.56 0.85
N LEU A 239 -0.15 23.73 0.67
CA LEU A 239 -0.36 24.70 1.73
C LEU A 239 -1.17 24.11 2.90
N ASN A 240 -2.26 23.39 2.61
CA ASN A 240 -3.07 22.76 3.64
C ASN A 240 -2.28 21.71 4.46
N VAL A 241 -1.45 20.90 3.78
CA VAL A 241 -0.63 19.90 4.47
C VAL A 241 0.52 20.57 5.24
N GLN A 242 1.11 21.63 4.66
CA GLN A 242 2.20 22.40 5.30
C GLN A 242 1.73 23.07 6.59
N GLU A 243 0.50 23.57 6.64
CA GLU A 243 -0.10 24.08 7.86
C GLU A 243 -0.15 23.01 8.96
N ALA A 244 -0.56 21.78 8.60
CA ALA A 244 -0.56 20.66 9.54
C ALA A 244 0.85 20.25 9.98
N ILE A 245 1.87 20.40 9.13
CA ILE A 245 3.28 20.14 9.48
C ILE A 245 3.79 21.18 10.47
N ASN A 246 3.46 22.45 10.25
CA ASN A 246 3.91 23.59 11.07
C ASN A 246 3.20 23.69 12.42
N ASP A 247 2.05 23.03 12.56
CA ASP A 247 1.34 22.96 13.85
C ASP A 247 2.21 22.19 14.86
N ASN A 248 2.58 22.86 15.95
CA ASN A 248 3.46 22.33 17.00
C ASN A 248 2.86 21.21 17.85
N ALA A 249 1.61 20.81 17.59
CA ALA A 249 1.03 19.62 18.20
C ALA A 249 1.72 18.37 17.62
N GLU A 250 2.63 17.78 18.40
CA GLU A 250 3.47 16.64 17.99
C GLU A 250 2.69 15.44 17.42
N GLU A 251 1.43 15.29 17.81
CA GLU A 251 0.57 14.17 17.41
C GLU A 251 -0.34 14.49 16.21
N LYS A 252 -0.48 15.77 15.84
CA LYS A 252 -1.42 16.16 14.77
C LYS A 252 -0.92 15.71 13.40
N ARG A 253 -1.74 14.92 12.73
CA ARG A 253 -1.53 14.45 11.35
C ARG A 253 -2.61 15.02 10.45
N PHE A 254 -2.24 15.37 9.23
CA PHE A 254 -3.21 15.79 8.22
C PHE A 254 -4.17 14.64 7.88
N ALA A 255 -5.47 14.91 7.92
CA ALA A 255 -6.49 13.89 7.72
C ALA A 255 -6.75 13.65 6.21
N PHE A 256 -5.84 12.95 5.54
CA PHE A 256 -5.95 12.66 4.10
C PHE A 256 -7.26 11.96 3.74
N HIS A 257 -7.81 11.10 4.61
CA HIS A 257 -9.11 10.43 4.41
C HIS A 257 -10.29 11.39 4.38
N LEU A 258 -10.24 12.48 5.15
CA LEU A 258 -11.28 13.51 5.11
C LEU A 258 -11.13 14.41 3.88
N PHE A 259 -9.89 14.66 3.46
CA PHE A 259 -9.62 15.45 2.28
C PHE A 259 -10.19 14.85 0.99
N GLU A 260 -10.26 13.53 0.91
CA GLU A 260 -10.86 12.80 -0.22
C GLU A 260 -12.39 12.95 -0.26
N ILE A 261 -13.04 13.00 0.90
CA ILE A 261 -14.51 13.17 1.00
C ILE A 261 -14.91 14.56 0.47
N PHE A 262 -14.12 15.56 0.77
CA PHE A 262 -14.32 16.94 0.32
C PHE A 262 -13.77 17.19 -1.08
N ASN A 263 -13.78 16.19 -1.95
CA ASN A 263 -13.26 16.26 -3.30
C ASN A 263 -13.42 17.69 -3.88
N VAL A 264 -12.35 18.49 -3.78
CA VAL A 264 -12.38 19.90 -4.19
C VAL A 264 -12.47 19.95 -5.70
N THR A 265 -13.68 19.80 -6.20
CA THR A 265 -14.00 19.86 -7.63
C THR A 265 -14.20 21.30 -8.09
N SER A 266 -14.41 22.22 -7.15
CA SER A 266 -14.55 23.65 -7.44
C SER A 266 -13.60 24.47 -6.57
N LEU A 267 -13.00 25.48 -7.16
CA LEU A 267 -12.26 26.52 -6.47
C LEU A 267 -13.25 27.61 -6.07
N GLU A 268 -13.46 27.81 -4.78
CA GLU A 268 -14.24 28.94 -4.30
C GLU A 268 -13.38 30.21 -4.34
N HIS A 269 -13.97 31.27 -4.84
CA HIS A 269 -13.32 32.57 -4.91
C HIS A 269 -13.59 33.35 -3.63
N ILE A 270 -12.54 33.94 -3.05
CA ILE A 270 -12.67 34.88 -1.91
C ILE A 270 -13.39 36.15 -2.35
N HIS A 271 -13.24 36.53 -3.63
CA HIS A 271 -13.96 37.63 -4.26
C HIS A 271 -14.77 37.14 -5.45
N PRO A 272 -16.03 37.61 -5.65
CA PRO A 272 -16.81 37.24 -6.81
C PRO A 272 -16.11 37.72 -8.10
N GLN A 273 -16.06 36.86 -9.11
CA GLN A 273 -15.43 37.18 -10.39
C GLN A 273 -16.22 38.25 -11.15
N ASN A 274 -17.53 38.40 -10.91
CA ASN A 274 -18.37 39.40 -11.45
C ASN A 274 -18.74 40.40 -10.39
N ILE A 275 -18.04 41.51 -10.34
CA ILE A 275 -18.52 42.73 -9.66
C ILE A 275 -19.58 43.30 -10.54
N THR A 276 -20.85 43.02 -10.29
CA THR A 276 -21.95 43.84 -10.87
C THR A 276 -21.77 45.23 -10.26
N SER A 277 -21.23 46.12 -11.05
CA SER A 277 -21.28 47.57 -10.75
C SER A 277 -22.75 47.98 -10.72
N ASP A 278 -23.31 48.19 -9.54
CA ASP A 278 -24.53 48.95 -9.32
C ASP A 278 -24.25 50.43 -9.55
#